data_d27eac58dcabb9538fc3794091c2c192
#
_entry.id   d27eac58dcabb9538fc3794091c2c192
#
_cell.length_a   1.000
_cell.length_b   1.000
_cell.length_c   1.000
_cell.angle_alpha   90.00
_cell.angle_beta   90.00
_cell.angle_gamma   90.00
#
_symmetry.space_group_name_H-M   'P 1'
#
loop_
_entity.id
_entity.type
_entity.pdbx_description
1 polymer ?
#
loop_
_entity_poly.entity_id
_entity_poly.type
_entity_poly.pdbx_seq_one_letter_code
_entity_poly.pdbx_strand_id
1 'polypeptide(L)'
;IVTDHGIFEMQHEYAPNIVTAFAHIEGRAVGIVANQSAHQSGALSSQAAEKAARFIRTCDAFNTPIIEFVDAADFVHSDAEERSGLLRRGAKLAYAYAEATVPKITVILRKAFGSAYVFMGSKDLGADLVYAWPTAQIAVAEAEETARGIFGADATEDKAAEMEEKFIHPYAAAERGYVDAVIPPNETRGHLVEALR
;
A
#
# COMPACT_ATOMS: atom_id res chain seq x y z
N ILE A 1 -14.14 1.94 -11.06
CA ILE A 1 -15.06 2.61 -10.13
C ILE A 1 -14.52 3.98 -9.71
N VAL A 2 -13.23 4.13 -9.44
CA VAL A 2 -12.64 5.41 -9.01
C VAL A 2 -12.22 6.30 -10.19
N THR A 3 -11.88 5.73 -11.32
CA THR A 3 -11.43 6.44 -12.53
C THR A 3 -12.58 6.82 -13.45
N ASP A 4 -12.41 7.88 -14.28
CA ASP A 4 -13.43 8.35 -15.22
C ASP A 4 -13.68 7.34 -16.36
N HIS A 5 -12.61 6.71 -16.80
CA HIS A 5 -12.59 5.72 -17.88
C HIS A 5 -11.70 4.54 -17.47
N GLY A 6 -11.32 3.68 -18.39
CA GLY A 6 -10.34 2.64 -18.16
C GLY A 6 -8.97 3.18 -17.74
N ILE A 7 -8.13 2.30 -17.23
CA ILE A 7 -6.75 2.63 -16.90
C ILE A 7 -5.82 2.28 -18.07
N PHE A 8 -4.72 3.02 -18.21
CA PHE A 8 -3.62 2.67 -19.11
C PHE A 8 -2.52 2.01 -18.29
N GLU A 9 -2.57 0.67 -18.21
CA GLU A 9 -1.62 -0.10 -17.42
C GLU A 9 -0.25 -0.16 -18.08
N MET A 10 0.80 0.11 -17.31
CA MET A 10 2.20 0.05 -17.72
C MET A 10 2.82 -1.27 -17.29
N GLN A 11 3.56 -1.92 -18.19
CA GLN A 11 4.29 -3.16 -17.90
C GLN A 11 3.41 -4.28 -17.33
N HIS A 12 2.22 -4.48 -17.90
CA HIS A 12 1.23 -5.48 -17.45
C HIS A 12 1.84 -6.89 -17.21
N GLU A 13 2.68 -7.36 -18.12
CA GLU A 13 3.30 -8.68 -18.05
C GLU A 13 4.49 -8.79 -17.06
N TYR A 14 4.97 -7.66 -16.53
CA TYR A 14 6.12 -7.64 -15.64
C TYR A 14 5.67 -7.37 -14.19
N ALA A 15 6.11 -8.24 -13.25
CA ALA A 15 5.76 -8.15 -11.83
C ALA A 15 4.23 -7.94 -11.62
N PRO A 16 3.39 -8.95 -11.93
CA PRO A 16 1.93 -8.81 -11.93
C PRO A 16 1.34 -8.63 -10.53
N ASN A 17 2.11 -8.83 -9.47
CA ASN A 17 1.75 -8.57 -8.07
C ASN A 17 1.68 -7.06 -7.74
N ILE A 18 2.09 -6.18 -8.67
CA ILE A 18 1.86 -4.74 -8.57
C ILE A 18 1.39 -4.17 -9.90
N VAL A 19 0.35 -3.35 -9.84
CA VAL A 19 -0.20 -2.60 -10.98
C VAL A 19 0.39 -1.20 -10.97
N THR A 20 0.84 -0.73 -12.13
CA THR A 20 1.21 0.67 -12.36
C THR A 20 0.46 1.18 -13.57
N ALA A 21 -0.30 2.25 -13.45
CA ALA A 21 -1.17 2.71 -14.52
C ALA A 21 -1.34 4.23 -14.50
N PHE A 22 -1.62 4.81 -15.66
CA PHE A 22 -2.16 6.15 -15.77
C PHE A 22 -3.69 6.10 -15.90
N ALA A 23 -4.35 7.06 -15.30
CA ALA A 23 -5.82 7.20 -15.33
C ALA A 23 -6.25 8.67 -15.25
N HIS A 24 -7.55 8.90 -15.30
CA HIS A 24 -8.14 10.21 -15.04
C HIS A 24 -9.17 10.11 -13.90
N ILE A 25 -9.14 11.06 -12.99
CA ILE A 25 -10.15 11.26 -11.95
C ILE A 25 -10.66 12.70 -12.05
N GLU A 26 -11.94 12.87 -12.41
CA GLU A 26 -12.55 14.17 -12.72
C GLU A 26 -11.74 14.99 -13.74
N GLY A 27 -11.28 14.33 -14.79
CA GLY A 27 -10.48 14.93 -15.88
C GLY A 27 -9.01 15.19 -15.53
N ARG A 28 -8.56 14.96 -14.30
CA ARG A 28 -7.16 15.13 -13.88
C ARG A 28 -6.38 13.85 -14.12
N ALA A 29 -5.24 13.96 -14.78
CA ALA A 29 -4.33 12.83 -14.95
C ALA A 29 -3.71 12.45 -13.62
N VAL A 30 -3.70 11.14 -13.31
CA VAL A 30 -3.09 10.57 -12.11
C VAL A 30 -2.30 9.32 -12.46
N GLY A 31 -1.24 9.05 -11.69
CA GLY A 31 -0.58 7.77 -11.66
C GLY A 31 -1.21 6.88 -10.58
N ILE A 32 -1.42 5.62 -10.88
CA ILE A 32 -1.93 4.62 -9.94
C ILE A 32 -0.84 3.59 -9.67
N VAL A 33 -0.59 3.32 -8.40
CA VAL A 33 0.22 2.19 -7.93
C VAL A 33 -0.66 1.34 -7.02
N ALA A 34 -0.82 0.05 -7.32
CA ALA A 34 -1.72 -0.80 -6.54
C ALA A 34 -1.15 -2.21 -6.36
N ASN A 35 -1.30 -2.78 -5.17
CA ASN A 35 -1.02 -4.19 -4.97
C ASN A 35 -2.08 -5.04 -5.69
N GLN A 36 -1.66 -6.11 -6.36
CA GLN A 36 -2.55 -7.08 -6.99
C GLN A 36 -2.58 -8.36 -6.17
N SER A 37 -3.58 -8.47 -5.32
CA SER A 37 -3.69 -9.59 -4.37
C SER A 37 -3.96 -10.96 -5.00
N ALA A 38 -4.37 -11.01 -6.27
CA ALA A 38 -4.47 -12.27 -7.01
C ALA A 38 -3.09 -12.92 -7.29
N HIS A 39 -2.02 -12.14 -7.20
CA HIS A 39 -0.64 -12.60 -7.38
C HIS A 39 0.13 -12.42 -6.06
N GLN A 40 0.61 -13.54 -5.51
CA GLN A 40 1.41 -13.57 -4.27
C GLN A 40 0.75 -12.79 -3.09
N SER A 41 -0.59 -12.80 -3.01
CA SER A 41 -1.37 -12.04 -2.00
C SER A 41 -1.01 -10.55 -1.95
N GLY A 42 -0.59 -9.95 -3.05
CA GLY A 42 -0.16 -8.56 -3.13
C GLY A 42 1.19 -8.27 -2.47
N ALA A 43 1.93 -9.29 -2.03
CA ALA A 43 3.24 -9.11 -1.42
C ALA A 43 4.24 -8.48 -2.39
N LEU A 44 5.12 -7.63 -1.89
CA LEU A 44 6.12 -6.94 -2.70
C LEU A 44 7.32 -7.86 -3.00
N SER A 45 7.51 -8.20 -4.27
CA SER A 45 8.74 -8.81 -4.75
C SER A 45 9.79 -7.74 -5.10
N SER A 46 11.03 -8.16 -5.26
CA SER A 46 12.10 -7.28 -5.72
C SER A 46 11.79 -6.62 -7.06
N GLN A 47 11.15 -7.35 -7.96
CA GLN A 47 10.73 -6.83 -9.26
C GLN A 47 9.55 -5.85 -9.15
N ALA A 48 8.58 -6.13 -8.27
CA ALA A 48 7.45 -5.23 -8.00
C ALA A 48 7.93 -3.90 -7.43
N ALA A 49 8.85 -3.93 -6.47
CA ALA A 49 9.45 -2.74 -5.89
C ALA A 49 10.19 -1.89 -6.95
N GLU A 50 10.92 -2.54 -7.85
CA GLU A 50 11.62 -1.82 -8.93
C GLU A 50 10.68 -1.24 -9.99
N LYS A 51 9.60 -1.95 -10.35
CA LYS A 51 8.54 -1.48 -11.25
C LYS A 51 7.86 -0.24 -10.68
N ALA A 52 7.41 -0.32 -9.42
CA ALA A 52 6.76 0.81 -8.73
C ALA A 52 7.70 2.01 -8.59
N ALA A 53 8.93 1.81 -8.12
CA ALA A 53 9.90 2.89 -7.95
C ALA A 53 10.17 3.65 -9.26
N ARG A 54 10.28 2.94 -10.38
CA ARG A 54 10.47 3.55 -11.70
C ARG A 54 9.24 4.35 -12.13
N PHE A 55 8.04 3.82 -11.88
CA PHE A 55 6.79 4.47 -12.23
C PHE A 55 6.56 5.74 -11.41
N ILE A 56 6.81 5.70 -10.09
CA ILE A 56 6.71 6.87 -9.18
C ILE A 56 7.62 8.00 -9.67
N ARG A 57 8.87 7.70 -10.02
CA ARG A 57 9.79 8.70 -10.57
C ARG A 57 9.32 9.27 -11.90
N THR A 58 8.65 8.45 -12.72
CA THR A 58 8.03 8.95 -13.95
C THR A 58 6.89 9.92 -13.63
N CYS A 59 6.00 9.58 -12.69
CA CYS A 59 4.93 10.47 -12.26
C CYS A 59 5.48 11.79 -11.71
N ASP A 60 6.50 11.74 -10.87
CA ASP A 60 7.15 12.93 -10.31
C ASP A 60 7.77 13.81 -11.43
N ALA A 61 8.51 13.21 -12.36
CA ALA A 61 9.14 13.93 -13.48
C ALA A 61 8.12 14.63 -14.39
N PHE A 62 6.89 14.13 -14.49
CA PHE A 62 5.81 14.70 -15.29
C PHE A 62 4.76 15.45 -14.46
N ASN A 63 5.03 15.70 -13.19
CA ASN A 63 4.14 16.45 -12.30
C ASN A 63 2.74 15.81 -12.17
N THR A 64 2.68 14.48 -12.15
CA THR A 64 1.46 13.68 -12.10
C THR A 64 1.22 13.19 -10.67
N PRO A 65 0.12 13.57 -10.01
CA PRO A 65 -0.23 13.07 -8.67
C PRO A 65 -0.30 11.55 -8.64
N ILE A 66 0.06 10.96 -7.51
CA ILE A 66 0.11 9.51 -7.33
C ILE A 66 -0.99 9.08 -6.37
N ILE A 67 -1.75 8.07 -6.78
CA ILE A 67 -2.76 7.41 -5.96
C ILE A 67 -2.31 5.97 -5.71
N GLU A 68 -2.18 5.60 -4.44
CA GLU A 68 -1.85 4.23 -4.05
C GLU A 68 -3.08 3.49 -3.55
N PHE A 69 -3.20 2.23 -3.98
CA PHE A 69 -4.16 1.30 -3.40
C PHE A 69 -3.40 0.14 -2.74
N VAL A 70 -3.48 0.09 -1.41
CA VAL A 70 -2.69 -0.86 -0.61
C VAL A 70 -3.54 -2.08 -0.25
N ASP A 71 -3.04 -3.24 -0.64
CA ASP A 71 -3.49 -4.57 -0.19
C ASP A 71 -2.27 -5.49 -0.17
N ALA A 72 -1.36 -5.25 0.77
CA ALA A 72 -0.04 -5.89 0.85
C ALA A 72 0.06 -6.79 2.09
N ALA A 73 0.38 -8.06 1.87
CA ALA A 73 0.63 -9.00 2.97
C ALA A 73 1.99 -8.78 3.66
N ASP A 74 3.02 -8.45 2.93
CA ASP A 74 4.38 -8.02 3.31
C ASP A 74 5.28 -8.08 2.05
N PHE A 75 6.60 -8.10 2.23
CA PHE A 75 7.52 -8.52 1.17
C PHE A 75 7.49 -10.03 0.94
N VAL A 76 7.87 -10.46 -0.25
CA VAL A 76 8.01 -11.90 -0.55
C VAL A 76 9.26 -12.45 0.15
N HIS A 77 9.04 -13.28 1.16
CA HIS A 77 10.12 -13.92 1.92
C HIS A 77 10.58 -15.22 1.23
N SER A 78 11.72 -15.15 0.55
CA SER A 78 12.38 -16.34 0.00
C SER A 78 13.87 -16.08 -0.26
N ASP A 79 14.69 -17.14 -0.21
CA ASP A 79 16.11 -17.07 -0.55
C ASP A 79 16.36 -16.53 -1.96
N ALA A 80 15.45 -16.80 -2.90
CA ALA A 80 15.55 -16.33 -4.27
C ALA A 80 15.37 -14.80 -4.33
N GLU A 81 14.39 -14.25 -3.60
CA GLU A 81 14.15 -12.82 -3.51
C GLU A 81 15.30 -12.09 -2.80
N GLU A 82 15.83 -12.65 -1.72
CA GLU A 82 17.00 -12.08 -1.05
C GLU A 82 18.21 -12.00 -1.97
N ARG A 83 18.52 -13.10 -2.69
CA ARG A 83 19.61 -13.12 -3.67
C ARG A 83 19.39 -12.19 -4.85
N SER A 84 18.13 -11.94 -5.24
CA SER A 84 17.78 -10.95 -6.26
C SER A 84 17.97 -9.50 -5.79
N GLY A 85 18.24 -9.29 -4.49
CA GLY A 85 18.47 -7.99 -3.89
C GLY A 85 17.19 -7.30 -3.45
N LEU A 86 16.25 -8.04 -2.83
CA LEU A 86 14.97 -7.55 -2.34
C LEU A 86 15.12 -6.27 -1.51
N LEU A 87 16.01 -6.27 -0.51
CA LEU A 87 16.24 -5.11 0.35
C LEU A 87 16.71 -3.88 -0.43
N ARG A 88 17.64 -4.05 -1.36
CA ARG A 88 18.17 -2.96 -2.18
C ARG A 88 17.10 -2.40 -3.14
N ARG A 89 16.26 -3.26 -3.70
CA ARG A 89 15.18 -2.84 -4.62
C ARG A 89 14.01 -2.24 -3.85
N GLY A 90 13.69 -2.78 -2.67
CA GLY A 90 12.76 -2.17 -1.72
C GLY A 90 13.20 -0.77 -1.29
N ALA A 91 14.48 -0.59 -0.98
CA ALA A 91 15.03 0.72 -0.64
C ALA A 91 14.90 1.73 -1.79
N LYS A 92 14.97 1.30 -3.07
CA LYS A 92 14.68 2.18 -4.22
C LYS A 92 13.22 2.65 -4.22
N LEU A 93 12.28 1.79 -3.82
CA LEU A 93 10.86 2.14 -3.72
C LEU A 93 10.64 3.16 -2.61
N ALA A 94 11.16 2.90 -1.42
CA ALA A 94 11.10 3.83 -0.30
C ALA A 94 11.69 5.20 -0.68
N TYR A 95 12.85 5.19 -1.34
CA TYR A 95 13.52 6.42 -1.78
C TYR A 95 12.68 7.18 -2.83
N ALA A 96 12.06 6.47 -3.78
CA ALA A 96 11.22 7.09 -4.79
C ALA A 96 10.01 7.82 -4.17
N TYR A 97 9.35 7.24 -3.16
CA TYR A 97 8.27 7.90 -2.43
C TYR A 97 8.76 9.09 -1.61
N ALA A 98 9.86 8.94 -0.88
CA ALA A 98 10.40 10.01 -0.04
C ALA A 98 10.89 11.22 -0.86
N GLU A 99 11.39 10.98 -2.07
CA GLU A 99 11.92 12.02 -2.96
C GLU A 99 10.83 12.70 -3.80
N ALA A 100 9.73 11.99 -4.10
CA ALA A 100 8.67 12.50 -4.96
C ALA A 100 8.00 13.74 -4.38
N THR A 101 7.89 14.79 -5.21
CA THR A 101 7.37 16.11 -4.85
C THR A 101 5.89 16.28 -5.22
N VAL A 102 5.35 15.38 -6.04
CA VAL A 102 3.94 15.37 -6.43
C VAL A 102 3.03 14.93 -5.28
N PRO A 103 1.75 15.32 -5.25
CA PRO A 103 0.78 14.82 -4.28
C PRO A 103 0.72 13.28 -4.26
N LYS A 104 0.73 12.72 -3.07
CA LYS A 104 0.67 11.27 -2.80
C LYS A 104 -0.53 10.99 -1.90
N ILE A 105 -1.49 10.23 -2.41
CA ILE A 105 -2.73 9.89 -1.71
C ILE A 105 -2.85 8.38 -1.64
N THR A 106 -2.89 7.84 -0.44
CA THR A 106 -2.94 6.39 -0.20
C THR A 106 -4.32 5.96 0.28
N VAL A 107 -4.82 4.86 -0.25
CA VAL A 107 -6.05 4.21 0.18
C VAL A 107 -5.75 2.77 0.57
N ILE A 108 -5.88 2.44 1.85
CA ILE A 108 -5.68 1.08 2.36
C ILE A 108 -6.99 0.32 2.22
N LEU A 109 -7.00 -0.72 1.39
CA LEU A 109 -8.21 -1.47 1.04
C LEU A 109 -8.48 -2.60 2.04
N ARG A 110 -7.43 -3.39 2.35
CA ARG A 110 -7.54 -4.58 3.17
C ARG A 110 -6.27 -4.79 4.00
N LYS A 111 -5.28 -5.53 3.49
CA LYS A 111 -4.05 -5.85 4.21
C LYS A 111 -3.00 -4.74 4.04
N ALA A 112 -2.42 -4.33 5.14
CA ALA A 112 -1.30 -3.39 5.19
C ALA A 112 -0.34 -3.87 6.30
N PHE A 113 0.45 -4.89 5.99
CA PHE A 113 1.31 -5.55 6.95
C PHE A 113 2.79 -5.32 6.68
N GLY A 114 3.55 -5.33 7.76
CA GLY A 114 4.99 -5.33 7.75
C GLY A 114 5.63 -4.11 7.10
N SER A 115 6.85 -4.29 6.66
CA SER A 115 7.60 -3.23 5.98
C SER A 115 7.06 -2.90 4.59
N ALA A 116 6.38 -3.83 3.92
CA ALA A 116 5.76 -3.55 2.63
C ALA A 116 4.69 -2.46 2.72
N TYR A 117 3.90 -2.42 3.79
CA TYR A 117 2.96 -1.32 4.04
C TYR A 117 3.69 0.04 4.09
N VAL A 118 4.79 0.11 4.85
CA VAL A 118 5.57 1.35 4.95
C VAL A 118 6.05 1.81 3.57
N PHE A 119 6.49 0.88 2.72
CA PHE A 119 7.04 1.16 1.40
C PHE A 119 5.98 1.41 0.32
N MET A 120 4.70 1.21 0.65
CA MET A 120 3.57 1.50 -0.23
C MET A 120 2.89 2.83 0.14
N GLY A 121 3.65 3.92 0.10
CA GLY A 121 3.12 5.28 0.27
C GLY A 121 2.50 5.53 1.65
N SER A 122 3.15 5.11 2.73
CA SER A 122 2.70 5.42 4.10
C SER A 122 2.97 6.88 4.48
N LYS A 123 2.36 7.32 5.59
CA LYS A 123 2.67 8.63 6.21
C LYS A 123 4.16 8.78 6.51
N ASP A 124 4.82 7.69 6.91
CA ASP A 124 6.25 7.69 7.25
C ASP A 124 7.15 7.99 6.03
N LEU A 125 6.68 7.71 4.82
CA LEU A 125 7.35 8.05 3.57
C LEU A 125 6.77 9.29 2.86
N GLY A 126 5.99 10.09 3.59
CA GLY A 126 5.54 11.40 3.13
C GLY A 126 4.27 11.35 2.26
N ALA A 127 3.37 10.40 2.47
CA ALA A 127 2.03 10.50 1.92
C ALA A 127 1.31 11.73 2.48
N ASP A 128 0.71 12.51 1.61
CA ASP A 128 -0.03 13.72 2.00
C ASP A 128 -1.33 13.36 2.70
N LEU A 129 -2.06 12.39 2.14
CA LEU A 129 -3.30 11.87 2.71
C LEU A 129 -3.31 10.34 2.69
N VAL A 130 -3.75 9.75 3.79
CA VAL A 130 -3.94 8.30 3.92
C VAL A 130 -5.36 8.01 4.37
N TYR A 131 -6.11 7.31 3.52
CA TYR A 131 -7.44 6.81 3.82
C TYR A 131 -7.39 5.31 4.06
N ALA A 132 -8.29 4.78 4.87
CA ALA A 132 -8.46 3.34 5.03
C ALA A 132 -9.92 2.94 4.92
N TRP A 133 -10.21 1.78 4.33
CA TRP A 133 -11.55 1.21 4.42
C TRP A 133 -11.77 0.61 5.81
N PRO A 134 -13.05 0.50 6.28
CA PRO A 134 -13.35 -0.11 7.58
C PRO A 134 -12.86 -1.55 7.73
N THR A 135 -12.66 -2.25 6.61
CA THR A 135 -12.14 -3.61 6.54
C THR A 135 -10.61 -3.70 6.51
N ALA A 136 -9.92 -2.56 6.59
CA ALA A 136 -8.46 -2.54 6.54
C ALA A 136 -7.86 -3.14 7.82
N GLN A 137 -6.79 -3.91 7.64
CA GLN A 137 -5.97 -4.49 8.70
C GLN A 137 -4.58 -3.87 8.61
N ILE A 138 -4.18 -3.09 9.61
CA ILE A 138 -2.94 -2.33 9.60
C ILE A 138 -2.09 -2.75 10.80
N ALA A 139 -0.98 -3.43 10.57
CA ALA A 139 -0.11 -3.92 11.64
C ALA A 139 1.31 -4.27 11.15
N VAL A 140 2.18 -4.57 12.10
CA VAL A 140 3.54 -5.07 11.82
C VAL A 140 3.49 -6.49 11.24
N ALA A 141 2.54 -7.32 11.68
CA ALA A 141 2.34 -8.69 11.23
C ALA A 141 0.88 -9.10 11.36
N GLU A 142 0.49 -10.24 10.80
CA GLU A 142 -0.83 -10.83 10.97
C GLU A 142 -1.09 -11.19 12.45
N ALA A 143 -2.36 -11.33 12.84
CA ALA A 143 -2.76 -11.50 14.24
C ALA A 143 -2.12 -12.74 14.90
N GLU A 144 -2.10 -13.88 14.20
CA GLU A 144 -1.50 -15.11 14.72
C GLU A 144 0.02 -14.98 14.90
N GLU A 145 0.70 -14.31 13.99
CA GLU A 145 2.14 -14.08 14.09
C GLU A 145 2.46 -13.11 15.23
N THR A 146 1.67 -12.06 15.37
CA THR A 146 1.76 -11.10 16.48
C THR A 146 1.52 -11.79 17.81
N ALA A 147 0.48 -12.62 17.92
CA ALA A 147 0.20 -13.38 19.12
C ALA A 147 1.34 -14.35 19.47
N ARG A 148 1.91 -15.05 18.48
CA ARG A 148 3.08 -15.91 18.68
C ARG A 148 4.32 -15.14 19.14
N GLY A 149 4.54 -13.95 18.59
CA GLY A 149 5.66 -13.09 19.00
C GLY A 149 5.56 -12.62 20.44
N ILE A 150 4.34 -12.32 20.92
CA ILE A 150 4.09 -11.79 22.26
C ILE A 150 3.96 -12.90 23.29
N PHE A 151 3.22 -13.96 23.01
CA PHE A 151 2.85 -15.01 23.96
C PHE A 151 3.65 -16.31 23.80
N GLY A 152 4.45 -16.44 22.76
CA GLY A 152 5.28 -17.61 22.50
C GLY A 152 4.44 -18.91 22.40
N ALA A 153 4.75 -19.89 23.24
CA ALA A 153 4.04 -21.18 23.29
C ALA A 153 2.59 -21.07 23.80
N ASP A 154 2.25 -19.99 24.49
CA ASP A 154 0.91 -19.73 25.02
C ASP A 154 0.00 -18.98 24.01
N ALA A 155 0.43 -18.79 22.78
CA ALA A 155 -0.39 -18.21 21.72
C ALA A 155 -1.55 -19.14 21.36
N THR A 156 -2.78 -18.60 21.42
CA THR A 156 -4.02 -19.29 21.08
C THR A 156 -4.79 -18.48 20.04
N GLU A 157 -5.76 -19.12 19.38
CA GLU A 157 -6.67 -18.44 18.44
C GLU A 157 -7.43 -17.29 19.12
N ASP A 158 -7.87 -17.46 20.37
CA ASP A 158 -8.54 -16.42 21.15
C ASP A 158 -7.65 -15.19 21.36
N LYS A 159 -6.37 -15.40 21.62
CA LYS A 159 -5.41 -14.30 21.78
C LYS A 159 -5.12 -13.60 20.45
N ALA A 160 -5.08 -14.34 19.36
CA ALA A 160 -4.96 -13.75 18.02
C ALA A 160 -6.17 -12.89 17.68
N ALA A 161 -7.40 -13.40 17.94
CA ALA A 161 -8.63 -12.64 17.75
C ALA A 161 -8.68 -11.37 18.63
N GLU A 162 -8.20 -11.46 19.89
CA GLU A 162 -8.09 -10.30 20.78
C GLU A 162 -7.10 -9.24 20.24
N MET A 163 -5.97 -9.68 19.64
CA MET A 163 -5.02 -8.77 19.00
C MET A 163 -5.62 -8.09 17.77
N GLU A 164 -6.34 -8.85 16.94
CA GLU A 164 -7.02 -8.31 15.77
C GLU A 164 -8.05 -7.25 16.18
N GLU A 165 -8.92 -7.56 17.12
CA GLU A 165 -9.96 -6.65 17.60
C GLU A 165 -9.41 -5.37 18.23
N LYS A 166 -8.30 -5.45 18.97
CA LYS A 166 -7.76 -4.30 19.71
C LYS A 166 -6.78 -3.45 18.91
N PHE A 167 -6.02 -4.04 17.99
CA PHE A 167 -4.85 -3.37 17.42
C PHE A 167 -4.75 -3.40 15.89
N ILE A 168 -5.39 -4.36 15.23
CA ILE A 168 -5.23 -4.60 13.79
C ILE A 168 -6.42 -4.05 12.99
N HIS A 169 -6.99 -2.94 13.40
CA HIS A 169 -8.10 -2.29 12.71
C HIS A 169 -7.74 -0.83 12.38
N PRO A 170 -8.38 -0.22 11.37
CA PRO A 170 -7.97 1.08 10.86
C PRO A 170 -8.19 2.23 11.86
N TYR A 171 -9.10 2.07 12.80
CA TYR A 171 -9.35 3.09 13.82
C TYR A 171 -8.19 3.22 14.80
N ALA A 172 -7.52 2.09 15.17
CA ALA A 172 -6.33 2.14 16.01
C ALA A 172 -5.15 2.84 15.31
N ALA A 173 -5.05 2.70 13.99
CA ALA A 173 -4.08 3.43 13.18
C ALA A 173 -4.43 4.91 13.05
N ALA A 174 -5.72 5.25 12.93
CA ALA A 174 -6.19 6.64 12.88
C ALA A 174 -5.96 7.38 14.20
N GLU A 175 -6.21 6.75 15.35
CA GLU A 175 -5.90 7.30 16.68
C GLU A 175 -4.42 7.67 16.85
N ARG A 176 -3.53 6.99 16.13
CA ARG A 176 -2.08 7.23 16.15
C ARG A 176 -1.59 8.16 15.04
N GLY A 177 -2.49 8.65 14.17
CA GLY A 177 -2.16 9.56 13.09
C GLY A 177 -1.56 8.91 11.84
N TYR A 178 -1.60 7.58 11.71
CA TYR A 178 -1.17 6.89 10.49
C TYR A 178 -2.20 6.92 9.37
N VAL A 179 -3.47 7.16 9.71
CA VAL A 179 -4.60 7.25 8.78
C VAL A 179 -5.36 8.55 9.08
N ASP A 180 -5.64 9.35 8.05
CA ASP A 180 -6.34 10.63 8.18
C ASP A 180 -7.85 10.44 8.33
N ALA A 181 -8.43 9.45 7.63
CA ALA A 181 -9.84 9.11 7.76
C ALA A 181 -10.11 7.64 7.39
N VAL A 182 -11.07 7.05 8.10
CA VAL A 182 -11.66 5.75 7.74
C VAL A 182 -12.90 6.05 6.90
N ILE A 183 -12.90 5.61 5.66
CA ILE A 183 -13.93 5.95 4.66
C ILE A 183 -14.59 4.70 4.08
N PRO A 184 -15.91 4.70 3.86
CA PRO A 184 -16.56 3.58 3.19
C PRO A 184 -16.13 3.47 1.73
N PRO A 185 -16.07 2.25 1.15
CA PRO A 185 -15.59 2.02 -0.21
C PRO A 185 -16.29 2.85 -1.29
N ASN A 186 -17.60 3.10 -1.14
CA ASN A 186 -18.39 3.87 -2.09
C ASN A 186 -18.11 5.38 -2.07
N GLU A 187 -17.46 5.89 -1.04
CA GLU A 187 -17.07 7.31 -0.91
C GLU A 187 -15.64 7.57 -1.39
N THR A 188 -14.86 6.51 -1.67
CA THR A 188 -13.45 6.62 -2.05
C THR A 188 -13.22 7.60 -3.21
N ARG A 189 -14.06 7.52 -4.27
CA ARG A 189 -13.93 8.45 -5.40
C ARG A 189 -14.13 9.91 -4.99
N GLY A 190 -15.12 10.19 -4.14
CA GLY A 190 -15.40 11.55 -3.66
C GLY A 190 -14.21 12.13 -2.89
N HIS A 191 -13.63 11.35 -1.99
CA HIS A 191 -12.45 11.75 -1.22
C HIS A 191 -11.22 11.97 -2.12
N LEU A 192 -11.00 11.12 -3.12
CA LEU A 192 -9.89 11.31 -4.07
C LEU A 192 -10.07 12.57 -4.92
N VAL A 193 -11.29 12.86 -5.37
CA VAL A 193 -11.59 14.10 -6.12
C VAL A 193 -11.30 15.33 -5.25
N GLU A 194 -11.69 15.32 -3.98
CA GLU A 194 -11.45 16.42 -3.05
C GLU A 194 -9.94 16.58 -2.77
N ALA A 195 -9.25 15.50 -2.52
CA ALA A 195 -7.81 15.50 -2.26
C ALA A 195 -6.95 15.99 -3.44
N LEU A 196 -7.47 15.89 -4.66
CA LEU A 196 -6.80 16.37 -5.87
C LEU A 196 -7.09 17.84 -6.20
N ARG A 197 -7.94 18.53 -5.47
CA ARG A 197 -8.28 19.95 -5.69
C ARG A 197 -7.23 20.88 -5.12
#